data_e672314c8acb45b9f1ad516b248d3fa8
#
_entry.id   e672314c8acb45b9f1ad516b248d3fa8
#
_cell.length_a   1.000
_cell.length_b   1.000
_cell.length_c   1.000
_cell.angle_alpha   90.00
_cell.angle_beta   90.00
_cell.angle_gamma   90.00
#
_symmetry.space_group_name_H-M   'P 1'
#
loop_
_entity.id
_entity.type
_entity.pdbx_description
1 polymer ?
#
loop_
_entity_poly.entity_id
_entity_poly.type
_entity_poly.pdbx_seq_one_letter_code
_entity_poly.pdbx_strand_id
1 'polypeptide(L)'
;VPSDNIGSAIGFQRKIGRFIPRERRSASMSIVTISRGSYSHGREVAEKVAQRLGYECIAREVLLEASEQYNVPEAKLLEAIQDAPSVLDRFIYGKERYIAYIQAALLRHFRKDNVVYHGMAGHFFVRGIPHVLKVRIIADLEERIRIVMEREKVDRKEAIKYIEQLDEERRKWSRYLYGIDTWDPSLYDLVIHIRKLSVDDAAEIICRTLELEKFRTTPESQKAMEDLALAAEVKAAVAASRPDAEVSCKDGVVLVKLRAHESMEEAISKEVREAVRSIEGIKDLKVEIVPSTLFEM
;
A
#
# COMPACT_ATOMS: atom_id res chain seq x y z
N VAL A 1 62.70 51.74 16.19
CA VAL A 1 62.54 51.05 17.48
C VAL A 1 61.05 50.87 17.71
N PRO A 2 60.64 49.79 18.21
CA PRO A 2 60.20 48.56 17.54
C PRO A 2 58.66 48.27 17.88
N SER A 3 58.24 47.19 17.40
CA SER A 3 57.57 46.07 18.04
C SER A 3 56.31 45.65 17.30
N ASP A 4 56.38 44.47 16.76
CA ASP A 4 55.72 43.26 17.10
C ASP A 4 54.20 43.37 17.35
N ASN A 5 53.40 42.72 16.55
CA ASN A 5 52.74 41.58 17.09
C ASN A 5 52.07 40.70 16.06
N ILE A 6 52.31 39.47 16.22
CA ILE A 6 51.91 38.27 15.53
C ILE A 6 50.43 37.99 15.85
N GLY A 7 49.59 37.92 14.83
CA GLY A 7 48.24 37.41 14.92
C GLY A 7 48.13 36.00 14.30
N SER A 8 48.02 35.01 15.15
CA SER A 8 47.92 33.59 14.82
C SER A 8 46.73 33.27 13.93
N ALA A 9 47.02 32.78 12.73
CA ALA A 9 46.04 32.14 11.88
C ALA A 9 45.68 30.77 12.45
N ILE A 10 44.51 30.66 13.07
CA ILE A 10 43.93 29.39 13.46
C ILE A 10 43.44 28.70 12.17
N GLY A 11 44.23 27.74 11.73
CA GLY A 11 43.89 26.89 10.62
C GLY A 11 42.71 26.01 10.93
N PHE A 12 41.56 26.31 10.34
CA PHE A 12 40.37 25.45 10.36
C PHE A 12 40.62 24.33 9.32
N GLN A 13 41.34 23.28 9.72
CA GLN A 13 41.38 22.06 8.92
C GLN A 13 40.00 21.42 8.88
N ARG A 14 39.26 21.64 7.79
CA ARG A 14 38.10 20.83 7.43
C ARG A 14 38.57 19.37 7.28
N LYS A 15 38.29 18.54 8.27
CA LYS A 15 38.30 17.08 8.12
C LYS A 15 37.26 16.73 7.07
N ILE A 16 37.71 16.60 5.81
CA ILE A 16 36.96 15.90 4.78
C ILE A 16 36.90 14.42 5.27
N GLY A 17 35.81 14.05 5.85
CA GLY A 17 35.57 12.66 6.24
C GLY A 17 35.74 11.78 5.01
N ARG A 18 36.76 10.92 5.01
CA ARG A 18 36.89 9.85 4.02
C ARG A 18 35.54 9.10 3.97
N PHE A 19 34.91 9.12 2.81
CA PHE A 19 33.81 8.22 2.48
C PHE A 19 34.36 6.79 2.54
N ILE A 20 34.14 6.12 3.66
CA ILE A 20 34.41 4.68 3.80
C ILE A 20 33.24 3.99 3.09
N PRO A 21 33.47 3.19 2.03
CA PRO A 21 32.41 2.37 1.46
C PRO A 21 31.91 1.46 2.58
N ARG A 22 30.67 1.67 3.00
CA ARG A 22 30.01 0.80 3.98
C ARG A 22 29.96 -0.59 3.38
N GLU A 23 30.70 -1.52 3.98
CA GLU A 23 30.50 -2.95 3.78
C GLU A 23 29.01 -3.23 3.70
N ARG A 24 28.59 -4.12 2.79
CA ARG A 24 27.19 -4.52 2.63
C ARG A 24 26.64 -4.94 3.97
N ARG A 25 26.07 -4.01 4.72
CA ARG A 25 25.23 -4.35 5.85
C ARG A 25 24.15 -5.26 5.29
N SER A 26 23.94 -6.39 5.92
CA SER A 26 22.78 -7.25 5.73
C SER A 26 21.59 -6.34 5.40
N ALA A 27 21.04 -6.46 4.18
CA ALA A 27 19.96 -5.60 3.74
C ALA A 27 18.86 -5.71 4.80
N SER A 28 18.57 -4.58 5.44
CA SER A 28 17.47 -4.49 6.41
C SER A 28 16.20 -4.85 5.64
N MET A 29 15.57 -5.96 5.97
CA MET A 29 14.28 -6.33 5.38
C MET A 29 13.26 -5.25 5.74
N SER A 30 12.46 -4.81 4.79
CA SER A 30 11.41 -3.80 4.96
C SER A 30 10.55 -3.68 3.70
N ILE A 31 9.42 -3.00 3.84
CA ILE A 31 8.47 -2.78 2.77
C ILE A 31 8.27 -1.28 2.54
N VAL A 32 8.17 -0.86 1.29
CA VAL A 32 7.83 0.51 0.91
C VAL A 32 6.53 0.53 0.14
N THR A 33 5.57 1.34 0.57
CA THR A 33 4.38 1.63 -0.23
C THR A 33 4.43 3.07 -0.72
N ILE A 34 4.31 3.28 -2.02
CA ILE A 34 4.34 4.60 -2.65
C ILE A 34 2.98 4.95 -3.22
N SER A 35 2.26 5.83 -2.52
CA SER A 35 1.08 6.51 -3.02
C SER A 35 1.49 7.71 -3.85
N ARG A 36 0.67 8.10 -4.82
CA ARG A 36 1.02 9.21 -5.71
C ARG A 36 -0.19 9.99 -6.18
N GLY A 37 0.00 11.28 -6.46
CA GLY A 37 -0.88 12.03 -7.35
C GLY A 37 -0.79 11.47 -8.78
N SER A 38 -1.79 11.71 -9.62
CA SER A 38 -1.68 11.36 -11.04
C SER A 38 -0.51 12.14 -11.67
N TYR A 39 0.31 11.46 -12.46
CA TYR A 39 1.45 12.05 -13.20
C TYR A 39 2.48 12.78 -12.31
N SER A 40 2.75 12.30 -11.09
CA SER A 40 3.67 12.93 -10.14
C SER A 40 5.03 12.22 -9.98
N HIS A 41 5.48 11.48 -11.00
CA HIS A 41 6.74 10.71 -11.00
C HIS A 41 6.84 9.58 -9.96
N GLY A 42 5.72 9.21 -9.32
CA GLY A 42 5.75 8.21 -8.26
C GLY A 42 6.18 6.82 -8.73
N ARG A 43 5.97 6.47 -10.02
CA ARG A 43 6.46 5.23 -10.61
C ARG A 43 7.99 5.26 -10.73
N GLU A 44 8.54 6.32 -11.30
CA GLU A 44 9.98 6.49 -11.51
C GLU A 44 10.74 6.48 -10.16
N VAL A 45 10.17 7.11 -9.12
CA VAL A 45 10.71 7.05 -7.76
C VAL A 45 10.71 5.62 -7.23
N ALA A 46 9.61 4.88 -7.39
CA ALA A 46 9.49 3.50 -6.90
C ALA A 46 10.51 2.57 -7.57
N GLU A 47 10.63 2.63 -8.90
CA GLU A 47 11.58 1.85 -9.67
C GLU A 47 13.03 2.14 -9.24
N LYS A 48 13.38 3.42 -8.99
CA LYS A 48 14.71 3.79 -8.50
C LYS A 48 14.98 3.33 -7.06
N VAL A 49 14.00 3.43 -6.18
CA VAL A 49 14.12 2.91 -4.80
C VAL A 49 14.37 1.40 -4.83
N ALA A 50 13.56 0.67 -5.60
CA ALA A 50 13.69 -0.77 -5.73
C ALA A 50 15.06 -1.17 -6.30
N GLN A 51 15.52 -0.48 -7.34
CA GLN A 51 16.85 -0.71 -7.93
C GLN A 51 17.98 -0.48 -6.93
N ARG A 52 17.92 0.61 -6.14
CA ARG A 52 18.97 0.95 -5.15
C ARG A 52 19.03 -0.03 -3.99
N LEU A 53 17.88 -0.55 -3.58
CA LEU A 53 17.77 -1.49 -2.47
C LEU A 53 17.93 -2.96 -2.88
N GLY A 54 17.79 -3.26 -4.18
CA GLY A 54 17.71 -4.63 -4.68
C GLY A 54 16.38 -5.31 -4.30
N TYR A 55 15.31 -4.53 -4.16
CA TYR A 55 13.96 -4.99 -3.80
C TYR A 55 13.13 -5.28 -5.05
N GLU A 56 12.14 -6.16 -4.89
CA GLU A 56 11.11 -6.36 -5.90
C GLU A 56 10.26 -5.09 -6.05
N CYS A 57 10.03 -4.64 -7.30
CA CYS A 57 9.15 -3.50 -7.58
C CYS A 57 7.86 -4.02 -8.18
N ILE A 58 6.75 -3.89 -7.49
CA ILE A 58 5.45 -4.40 -7.90
C ILE A 58 4.40 -3.29 -8.03
N ALA A 59 3.50 -3.46 -8.97
CA ALA A 59 2.39 -2.55 -9.22
C ALA A 59 1.16 -3.29 -9.76
N ARG A 60 1.01 -3.27 -11.08
CA ARG A 60 -0.12 -3.88 -11.79
C ARG A 60 -0.07 -5.42 -11.81
N GLU A 61 1.10 -5.99 -11.63
CA GLU A 61 1.34 -7.43 -11.60
C GLU A 61 0.42 -8.13 -10.59
N VAL A 62 0.18 -7.49 -9.45
CA VAL A 62 -0.77 -7.96 -8.42
C VAL A 62 -2.18 -8.19 -8.97
N LEU A 63 -2.63 -7.35 -9.93
CA LEU A 63 -3.95 -7.51 -10.54
C LEU A 63 -3.99 -8.72 -11.47
N LEU A 64 -2.91 -8.99 -12.20
CA LEU A 64 -2.80 -10.17 -13.05
C LEU A 64 -2.81 -11.45 -12.21
N GLU A 65 -2.03 -11.49 -11.14
CA GLU A 65 -2.01 -12.62 -10.21
C GLU A 65 -3.38 -12.87 -9.57
N ALA A 66 -4.06 -11.81 -9.11
CA ALA A 66 -5.41 -11.93 -8.57
C ALA A 66 -6.42 -12.40 -9.63
N SER A 67 -6.28 -11.93 -10.88
CA SER A 67 -7.10 -12.35 -12.01
C SER A 67 -6.97 -13.85 -12.27
N GLU A 68 -5.76 -14.36 -12.34
CA GLU A 68 -5.47 -15.77 -12.57
C GLU A 68 -5.93 -16.64 -11.39
N GLN A 69 -5.56 -16.27 -10.17
CA GLN A 69 -5.85 -17.06 -8.97
C GLN A 69 -7.34 -17.20 -8.67
N TYR A 70 -8.08 -16.12 -8.84
CA TYR A 70 -9.52 -16.10 -8.49
C TYR A 70 -10.43 -16.25 -9.72
N ASN A 71 -9.85 -16.50 -10.89
CA ASN A 71 -10.55 -16.66 -12.16
C ASN A 71 -11.55 -15.52 -12.43
N VAL A 72 -11.08 -14.29 -12.30
CA VAL A 72 -11.87 -13.07 -12.57
C VAL A 72 -11.16 -12.19 -13.60
N PRO A 73 -11.87 -11.55 -14.54
CA PRO A 73 -11.24 -10.69 -15.53
C PRO A 73 -10.45 -9.52 -14.87
N GLU A 74 -9.21 -9.29 -15.29
CA GLU A 74 -8.38 -8.17 -14.80
C GLU A 74 -9.13 -6.82 -14.88
N ALA A 75 -9.92 -6.61 -15.93
CA ALA A 75 -10.73 -5.41 -16.10
C ALA A 75 -11.69 -5.16 -14.91
N LYS A 76 -12.26 -6.21 -14.34
CA LYS A 76 -13.12 -6.10 -13.14
C LYS A 76 -12.35 -5.73 -11.88
N LEU A 77 -11.13 -6.24 -11.72
CA LEU A 77 -10.24 -5.88 -10.63
C LEU A 77 -9.79 -4.42 -10.76
N LEU A 78 -9.47 -4.01 -11.98
CA LEU A 78 -9.07 -2.63 -12.27
C LEU A 78 -10.21 -1.64 -12.01
N GLU A 79 -11.42 -1.95 -12.47
CA GLU A 79 -12.64 -1.18 -12.21
C GLU A 79 -12.90 -1.04 -10.70
N ALA A 80 -12.78 -2.13 -9.93
CA ALA A 80 -12.97 -2.11 -8.48
C ALA A 80 -11.99 -1.18 -7.74
N ILE A 81 -10.77 -1.02 -8.27
CA ILE A 81 -9.75 -0.13 -7.69
C ILE A 81 -9.88 1.32 -8.19
N GLN A 82 -10.27 1.54 -9.43
CA GLN A 82 -10.24 2.86 -10.05
C GLN A 82 -11.55 3.63 -9.89
N ASP A 83 -12.68 2.94 -9.98
CA ASP A 83 -13.98 3.60 -10.03
C ASP A 83 -14.61 3.71 -8.64
N ALA A 84 -14.93 4.94 -8.24
CA ALA A 84 -15.78 5.15 -7.08
C ALA A 84 -17.19 4.58 -7.37
N PRO A 85 -17.77 3.79 -6.45
CA PRO A 85 -19.10 3.23 -6.64
C PRO A 85 -20.14 4.34 -6.87
N SER A 86 -20.97 4.17 -7.89
CA SER A 86 -22.19 4.97 -8.02
C SER A 86 -23.16 4.67 -6.87
N VAL A 87 -24.15 5.52 -6.66
CA VAL A 87 -25.15 5.29 -5.59
C VAL A 87 -25.91 3.97 -5.80
N LEU A 88 -26.07 3.52 -7.06
CA LEU A 88 -26.70 2.25 -7.42
C LEU A 88 -25.78 1.04 -7.11
N ASP A 89 -24.47 1.22 -7.23
CA ASP A 89 -23.48 0.15 -6.95
C ASP A 89 -23.35 -0.17 -5.45
N ARG A 90 -23.86 0.67 -4.56
CA ARG A 90 -23.89 0.41 -3.10
C ARG A 90 -24.67 -0.86 -2.73
N PHE A 91 -25.56 -1.28 -3.58
CA PHE A 91 -26.38 -2.49 -3.38
C PHE A 91 -25.84 -3.73 -4.12
N ILE A 92 -24.73 -3.60 -4.84
CA ILE A 92 -24.13 -4.72 -5.57
C ILE A 92 -22.84 -5.12 -4.85
N TYR A 93 -22.86 -6.20 -4.10
CA TYR A 93 -21.76 -6.81 -3.31
C TYR A 93 -20.52 -7.24 -4.13
N GLY A 94 -20.35 -6.75 -5.36
CA GLY A 94 -19.31 -7.22 -6.26
C GLY A 94 -17.91 -6.63 -6.02
N LYS A 95 -17.82 -5.37 -5.54
CA LYS A 95 -16.53 -4.66 -5.42
C LYS A 95 -15.71 -5.11 -4.22
N GLU A 96 -16.34 -5.35 -3.08
CA GLU A 96 -15.70 -5.84 -1.87
C GLU A 96 -14.95 -7.16 -2.11
N ARG A 97 -15.55 -8.05 -2.91
CA ARG A 97 -14.93 -9.31 -3.31
C ARG A 97 -13.64 -9.08 -4.11
N TYR A 98 -13.67 -8.19 -5.10
CA TYR A 98 -12.49 -7.90 -5.93
C TYR A 98 -11.38 -7.23 -5.13
N ILE A 99 -11.73 -6.36 -4.19
CA ILE A 99 -10.77 -5.73 -3.28
C ILE A 99 -10.13 -6.79 -2.37
N ALA A 100 -10.91 -7.74 -1.84
CA ALA A 100 -10.36 -8.84 -1.06
C ALA A 100 -9.36 -9.68 -1.86
N TYR A 101 -9.62 -9.95 -3.13
CA TYR A 101 -8.70 -10.67 -4.02
C TYR A 101 -7.39 -9.92 -4.24
N ILE A 102 -7.48 -8.61 -4.51
CA ILE A 102 -6.30 -7.75 -4.70
C ILE A 102 -5.49 -7.64 -3.41
N GLN A 103 -6.17 -7.48 -2.27
CA GLN A 103 -5.54 -7.42 -0.97
C GLN A 103 -4.78 -8.70 -0.65
N ALA A 104 -5.38 -9.87 -0.87
CA ALA A 104 -4.75 -11.15 -0.64
C ALA A 104 -3.51 -11.34 -1.53
N ALA A 105 -3.60 -11.01 -2.84
CA ALA A 105 -2.47 -11.09 -3.75
C ALA A 105 -1.33 -10.15 -3.33
N LEU A 106 -1.63 -8.89 -2.96
CA LEU A 106 -0.64 -7.91 -2.55
C LEU A 106 0.06 -8.30 -1.23
N LEU A 107 -0.71 -8.73 -0.23
CA LEU A 107 -0.14 -9.10 1.07
C LEU A 107 0.71 -10.36 1.00
N ARG A 108 0.51 -11.24 0.02
CA ARG A 108 1.38 -12.38 -0.26
C ARG A 108 2.79 -11.92 -0.67
N HIS A 109 2.91 -10.86 -1.45
CA HIS A 109 4.21 -10.24 -1.74
C HIS A 109 4.81 -9.60 -0.50
N PHE A 110 4.03 -8.84 0.26
CA PHE A 110 4.51 -8.16 1.46
C PHE A 110 5.01 -9.12 2.54
N ARG A 111 4.40 -10.31 2.65
CA ARG A 111 4.87 -11.37 3.58
C ARG A 111 6.32 -11.80 3.30
N LYS A 112 6.80 -11.64 2.04
CA LYS A 112 8.18 -12.00 1.66
C LYS A 112 9.20 -10.92 2.00
N ASP A 113 8.76 -9.74 2.42
CA ASP A 113 9.61 -8.56 2.61
C ASP A 113 10.36 -8.08 1.34
N ASN A 114 11.20 -7.05 1.45
CA ASN A 114 12.03 -6.54 0.36
C ASN A 114 11.23 -6.12 -0.89
N VAL A 115 10.12 -5.44 -0.67
CA VAL A 115 9.17 -5.04 -1.71
C VAL A 115 8.98 -3.53 -1.73
N VAL A 116 8.98 -2.95 -2.92
CA VAL A 116 8.49 -1.61 -3.20
C VAL A 116 7.21 -1.73 -4.02
N TYR A 117 6.09 -1.37 -3.43
CA TYR A 117 4.81 -1.33 -4.11
C TYR A 117 4.45 0.11 -4.50
N HIS A 118 4.12 0.33 -5.75
CA HIS A 118 3.55 1.60 -6.19
C HIS A 118 2.21 1.39 -6.86
N GLY A 119 1.17 1.86 -6.23
CA GLY A 119 -0.18 1.66 -6.73
C GLY A 119 -1.23 2.26 -5.83
N MET A 120 -2.47 1.89 -6.08
CA MET A 120 -3.59 2.28 -5.24
C MET A 120 -3.67 1.36 -4.02
N ALA A 121 -4.14 1.91 -2.90
CA ALA A 121 -4.51 1.18 -1.69
C ALA A 121 -3.39 0.50 -0.88
N GLY A 122 -2.18 0.33 -1.38
CA GLY A 122 -1.13 -0.42 -0.66
C GLY A 122 -0.95 0.01 0.80
N HIS A 123 -0.91 1.30 1.06
CA HIS A 123 -0.78 1.86 2.42
C HIS A 123 -2.02 1.64 3.30
N PHE A 124 -3.20 1.37 2.72
CA PHE A 124 -4.41 1.02 3.47
C PHE A 124 -4.38 -0.42 3.95
N PHE A 125 -3.85 -1.32 3.12
CA PHE A 125 -3.84 -2.75 3.41
C PHE A 125 -2.84 -3.14 4.50
N VAL A 126 -1.85 -2.29 4.80
CA VAL A 126 -0.78 -2.55 5.77
C VAL A 126 -0.85 -1.68 7.02
N ARG A 127 -2.06 -1.27 7.40
CA ARG A 127 -2.25 -0.50 8.64
C ARG A 127 -1.77 -1.31 9.84
N GLY A 128 -1.05 -0.64 10.74
CA GLY A 128 -0.55 -1.27 11.96
C GLY A 128 0.70 -2.15 11.79
N ILE A 129 1.26 -2.26 10.58
CA ILE A 129 2.51 -2.98 10.35
C ILE A 129 3.69 -2.01 10.46
N PRO A 130 4.56 -2.14 11.49
CA PRO A 130 5.57 -1.13 11.82
C PRO A 130 6.69 -1.00 10.77
N HIS A 131 7.11 -2.12 10.16
CA HIS A 131 8.23 -2.14 9.21
C HIS A 131 7.86 -1.71 7.78
N VAL A 132 6.67 -1.13 7.60
CA VAL A 132 6.24 -0.58 6.30
C VAL A 132 6.40 0.92 6.29
N LEU A 133 7.26 1.43 5.40
CA LEU A 133 7.39 2.85 5.12
C LEU A 133 6.33 3.30 4.12
N LYS A 134 5.46 4.20 4.54
CA LYS A 134 4.38 4.76 3.71
C LYS A 134 4.80 6.11 3.16
N VAL A 135 4.91 6.20 1.85
CA VAL A 135 5.37 7.39 1.14
C VAL A 135 4.29 7.92 0.22
N ARG A 136 4.17 9.24 0.15
CA ARG A 136 3.37 9.92 -0.87
C ARG A 136 4.24 10.81 -1.73
N ILE A 137 4.15 10.63 -3.04
CA ILE A 137 4.82 11.47 -4.03
C ILE A 137 3.81 12.41 -4.67
N ILE A 138 4.11 13.71 -4.63
CA ILE A 138 3.33 14.76 -5.28
C ILE A 138 4.24 15.57 -6.21
N ALA A 139 3.67 16.27 -7.17
CA ALA A 139 4.38 17.17 -8.08
C ALA A 139 3.54 18.42 -8.36
N ASP A 140 4.19 19.49 -8.84
CA ASP A 140 3.52 20.72 -9.25
C ASP A 140 2.49 20.44 -10.36
N LEU A 141 1.37 21.15 -10.31
CA LEU A 141 0.31 21.02 -11.33
C LEU A 141 0.84 21.30 -12.74
N GLU A 142 1.70 22.30 -12.90
CA GLU A 142 2.28 22.64 -14.21
C GLU A 142 3.11 21.50 -14.80
N GLU A 143 3.93 20.84 -13.98
CA GLU A 143 4.71 19.68 -14.42
C GLU A 143 3.78 18.52 -14.81
N ARG A 144 2.76 18.27 -14.02
CA ARG A 144 1.76 17.24 -14.30
C ARG A 144 0.99 17.50 -15.60
N ILE A 145 0.61 18.76 -15.85
CA ILE A 145 -0.04 19.21 -17.09
C ILE A 145 0.88 18.93 -18.28
N ARG A 146 2.15 19.34 -18.19
CA ARG A 146 3.13 19.11 -19.24
C ARG A 146 3.22 17.62 -19.60
N ILE A 147 3.34 16.76 -18.59
CA ILE A 147 3.41 15.30 -18.78
C ILE A 147 2.14 14.76 -19.47
N VAL A 148 0.96 15.21 -19.05
CA VAL A 148 -0.30 14.74 -19.65
C VAL A 148 -0.41 15.20 -21.09
N MET A 149 -0.15 16.48 -21.39
CA MET A 149 -0.16 16.98 -22.77
C MET A 149 0.76 16.20 -23.69
N GLU A 150 1.96 15.85 -23.19
CA GLU A 150 2.97 15.11 -23.94
C GLU A 150 2.58 13.65 -24.19
N ARG A 151 2.00 12.98 -23.17
CA ARG A 151 1.64 11.55 -23.24
C ARG A 151 0.32 11.28 -23.93
N GLU A 152 -0.72 12.05 -23.61
CA GLU A 152 -2.08 11.83 -24.08
C GLU A 152 -2.37 12.62 -25.37
N LYS A 153 -1.44 13.51 -25.80
CA LYS A 153 -1.57 14.36 -27.00
C LYS A 153 -2.80 15.28 -26.96
N VAL A 154 -3.10 15.81 -25.80
CA VAL A 154 -4.21 16.71 -25.53
C VAL A 154 -3.75 18.14 -25.30
N ASP A 155 -4.66 19.11 -25.38
CA ASP A 155 -4.36 20.49 -25.04
C ASP A 155 -4.29 20.73 -23.52
N ARG A 156 -3.85 21.93 -23.11
CA ARG A 156 -3.71 22.29 -21.71
C ARG A 156 -5.01 22.21 -20.92
N LYS A 157 -6.13 22.61 -21.50
CA LYS A 157 -7.43 22.64 -20.85
C LYS A 157 -7.93 21.20 -20.59
N GLU A 158 -7.78 20.36 -21.58
CA GLU A 158 -8.10 18.93 -21.47
C GLU A 158 -7.19 18.23 -20.46
N ALA A 159 -5.89 18.54 -20.44
CA ALA A 159 -4.94 18.00 -19.48
C ALA A 159 -5.31 18.35 -18.03
N ILE A 160 -5.69 19.60 -17.74
CA ILE A 160 -6.15 20.03 -16.41
C ILE A 160 -7.37 19.21 -16.00
N LYS A 161 -8.42 19.18 -16.86
CA LYS A 161 -9.65 18.43 -16.58
C LYS A 161 -9.38 16.96 -16.32
N TYR A 162 -8.51 16.35 -17.10
CA TYR A 162 -8.12 14.94 -16.94
C TYR A 162 -7.43 14.67 -15.62
N ILE A 163 -6.50 15.53 -15.20
CA ILE A 163 -5.80 15.42 -13.91
C ILE A 163 -6.77 15.55 -12.75
N GLU A 164 -7.65 16.56 -12.78
CA GLU A 164 -8.64 16.82 -11.74
C GLU A 164 -9.61 15.63 -11.60
N GLN A 165 -10.09 15.10 -12.71
CA GLN A 165 -10.97 13.95 -12.73
C GLN A 165 -10.30 12.72 -12.09
N LEU A 166 -9.08 12.37 -12.51
CA LEU A 166 -8.35 11.23 -11.96
C LEU A 166 -8.05 11.36 -10.47
N ASP A 167 -7.66 12.56 -10.02
CA ASP A 167 -7.37 12.78 -8.61
C ASP A 167 -8.65 12.70 -7.76
N GLU A 168 -9.77 13.25 -8.25
CA GLU A 168 -11.04 13.21 -7.54
C GLU A 168 -11.63 11.79 -7.51
N GLU A 169 -11.52 11.00 -8.57
CA GLU A 169 -11.94 9.60 -8.58
C GLU A 169 -11.18 8.78 -7.54
N ARG A 170 -9.86 8.93 -7.47
CA ARG A 170 -9.03 8.28 -6.44
C ARG A 170 -9.40 8.68 -5.01
N ARG A 171 -9.71 9.97 -4.83
CA ARG A 171 -10.12 10.51 -3.53
C ARG A 171 -11.49 9.98 -3.10
N LYS A 172 -12.47 9.95 -4.02
CA LYS A 172 -13.80 9.37 -3.77
C LYS A 172 -13.70 7.89 -3.42
N TRP A 173 -12.90 7.14 -4.15
CA TRP A 173 -12.68 5.72 -3.92
C TRP A 173 -12.14 5.44 -2.52
N SER A 174 -11.10 6.15 -2.08
CA SER A 174 -10.52 5.95 -0.76
C SER A 174 -11.46 6.37 0.37
N ARG A 175 -12.22 7.44 0.19
CA ARG A 175 -13.25 7.86 1.16
C ARG A 175 -14.38 6.85 1.26
N TYR A 176 -14.82 6.30 0.15
CA TYR A 176 -15.89 5.32 0.12
C TYR A 176 -15.51 4.02 0.83
N LEU A 177 -14.35 3.44 0.48
CA LEU A 177 -13.96 2.12 0.99
C LEU A 177 -13.36 2.16 2.40
N TYR A 178 -12.67 3.23 2.75
CA TYR A 178 -11.89 3.29 3.99
C TYR A 178 -12.21 4.50 4.87
N GLY A 179 -13.13 5.35 4.45
CA GLY A 179 -13.45 6.59 5.17
C GLY A 179 -12.28 7.58 5.22
N ILE A 180 -11.33 7.50 4.27
CA ILE A 180 -10.04 8.19 4.35
C ILE A 180 -9.86 9.12 3.16
N ASP A 181 -9.35 10.32 3.43
CA ASP A 181 -8.88 11.24 2.43
C ASP A 181 -7.39 11.01 2.14
N THR A 182 -7.05 10.53 0.95
CA THR A 182 -5.65 10.33 0.55
C THR A 182 -4.80 11.59 0.55
N TRP A 183 -5.39 12.75 0.68
CA TRP A 183 -4.66 14.02 0.78
C TRP A 183 -4.23 14.33 2.21
N ASP A 184 -4.74 13.62 3.19
CA ASP A 184 -4.29 13.74 4.57
C ASP A 184 -2.84 13.25 4.71
N PRO A 185 -1.89 14.16 5.03
CA PRO A 185 -0.49 13.78 5.17
C PRO A 185 -0.23 12.83 6.34
N SER A 186 -1.13 12.78 7.34
CA SER A 186 -0.99 11.88 8.50
C SER A 186 -1.06 10.39 8.16
N LEU A 187 -1.50 10.05 6.95
CA LEU A 187 -1.52 8.68 6.43
C LEU A 187 -0.14 8.16 6.02
N TYR A 188 0.85 9.05 5.93
CA TYR A 188 2.17 8.76 5.36
C TYR A 188 3.27 9.11 6.33
N ASP A 189 4.34 8.34 6.29
CA ASP A 189 5.56 8.64 7.05
C ASP A 189 6.40 9.71 6.33
N LEU A 190 6.29 9.79 4.98
CA LEU A 190 6.93 10.80 4.14
C LEU A 190 5.97 11.32 3.07
N VAL A 191 5.94 12.65 2.89
CA VAL A 191 5.33 13.31 1.72
C VAL A 191 6.43 14.08 1.01
N ILE A 192 6.73 13.69 -0.23
CA ILE A 192 7.82 14.28 -1.02
C ILE A 192 7.25 14.99 -2.24
N HIS A 193 7.58 16.27 -2.37
CA HIS A 193 7.17 17.10 -3.49
C HIS A 193 8.28 17.16 -4.55
N ILE A 194 8.04 16.56 -5.70
CA ILE A 194 8.93 16.61 -6.85
C ILE A 194 8.80 17.98 -7.52
N ARG A 195 9.80 18.80 -7.29
CA ARG A 195 9.95 20.16 -7.87
C ARG A 195 11.41 20.59 -7.83
N LYS A 196 11.88 21.06 -6.65
CA LYS A 196 13.32 21.28 -6.40
C LYS A 196 14.04 19.95 -6.16
N LEU A 197 13.35 19.01 -5.51
CA LEU A 197 13.84 17.64 -5.38
C LEU A 197 13.59 16.91 -6.68
N SER A 198 14.63 16.28 -7.19
CA SER A 198 14.54 15.36 -8.32
C SER A 198 13.99 14.00 -7.90
N VAL A 199 13.70 13.15 -8.88
CA VAL A 199 13.36 11.74 -8.65
C VAL A 199 14.48 11.00 -7.92
N ASP A 200 15.75 11.35 -8.22
CA ASP A 200 16.93 10.77 -7.58
C ASP A 200 17.06 11.18 -6.11
N ASP A 201 16.79 12.45 -5.79
CA ASP A 201 16.81 12.94 -4.42
C ASP A 201 15.69 12.28 -3.60
N ALA A 202 14.49 12.14 -4.17
CA ALA A 202 13.38 11.46 -3.53
C ALA A 202 13.72 10.01 -3.21
N ALA A 203 14.30 9.28 -4.16
CA ALA A 203 14.73 7.91 -3.96
C ALA A 203 15.80 7.79 -2.86
N GLU A 204 16.78 8.72 -2.82
CA GLU A 204 17.80 8.77 -1.77
C GLU A 204 17.19 9.00 -0.38
N ILE A 205 16.25 9.94 -0.25
CA ILE A 205 15.56 10.24 1.00
C ILE A 205 14.81 9.00 1.51
N ILE A 206 14.09 8.30 0.63
CA ILE A 206 13.37 7.08 0.97
C ILE A 206 14.33 5.99 1.45
N CYS A 207 15.41 5.72 0.70
CA CYS A 207 16.40 4.70 1.05
C CYS A 207 17.05 4.99 2.42
N ARG A 208 17.41 6.25 2.70
CA ARG A 208 17.97 6.63 4.01
C ARG A 208 16.96 6.52 5.15
N THR A 209 15.68 6.82 4.88
CA THR A 209 14.62 6.66 5.89
C THR A 209 14.44 5.21 6.29
N LEU A 210 14.57 4.27 5.36
CA LEU A 210 14.50 2.84 5.65
C LEU A 210 15.65 2.31 6.51
N GLU A 211 16.78 3.04 6.59
CA GLU A 211 17.87 2.67 7.50
C GLU A 211 17.54 2.88 8.99
N LEU A 212 16.48 3.63 9.30
CA LEU A 212 16.03 3.84 10.68
C LEU A 212 15.51 2.54 11.28
N GLU A 213 15.87 2.26 12.53
CA GLU A 213 15.52 1.00 13.20
C GLU A 213 14.01 0.70 13.22
N LYS A 214 13.18 1.74 13.32
CA LYS A 214 11.72 1.62 13.34
C LYS A 214 11.11 1.00 12.08
N PHE A 215 11.84 1.00 10.95
CA PHE A 215 11.40 0.38 9.70
C PHE A 215 12.04 -0.98 9.43
N ARG A 216 12.83 -1.50 10.36
CA ARG A 216 13.39 -2.85 10.24
C ARG A 216 12.34 -3.88 10.61
N THR A 217 12.29 -4.95 9.85
CA THR A 217 11.45 -6.11 10.18
C THR A 217 11.97 -6.76 11.45
N THR A 218 11.08 -6.96 12.40
CA THR A 218 11.33 -7.73 13.62
C THR A 218 10.48 -9.01 13.59
N PRO A 219 10.79 -10.03 14.39
CA PRO A 219 9.96 -11.23 14.47
C PRO A 219 8.50 -10.92 14.77
N GLU A 220 8.24 -9.95 15.64
CA GLU A 220 6.87 -9.52 16.01
C GLU A 220 6.16 -8.83 14.85
N SER A 221 6.86 -7.93 14.14
CA SER A 221 6.27 -7.23 12.99
C SER A 221 6.07 -8.14 11.78
N GLN A 222 6.96 -9.11 11.57
CA GLN A 222 6.81 -10.14 10.55
C GLN A 222 5.59 -11.02 10.85
N LYS A 223 5.45 -11.45 12.10
CA LYS A 223 4.28 -12.22 12.53
C LYS A 223 2.97 -11.46 12.34
N ALA A 224 2.95 -10.15 12.63
CA ALA A 224 1.80 -9.32 12.37
C ALA A 224 1.46 -9.24 10.87
N MET A 225 2.47 -9.20 10.00
CA MET A 225 2.29 -9.27 8.54
C MET A 225 1.76 -10.64 8.09
N GLU A 226 2.27 -11.72 8.65
CA GLU A 226 1.80 -13.08 8.37
C GLU A 226 0.33 -13.27 8.77
N ASP A 227 -0.05 -12.82 9.96
CA ASP A 227 -1.44 -12.83 10.42
C ASP A 227 -2.36 -11.98 9.52
N LEU A 228 -1.90 -10.80 9.11
CA LEU A 228 -2.64 -9.92 8.20
C LEU A 228 -2.83 -10.57 6.82
N ALA A 229 -1.79 -11.19 6.28
CA ALA A 229 -1.85 -11.89 5.00
C ALA A 229 -2.78 -13.11 5.07
N LEU A 230 -2.70 -13.90 6.15
CA LEU A 230 -3.58 -15.05 6.36
C LEU A 230 -5.06 -14.62 6.48
N ALA A 231 -5.35 -13.54 7.21
CA ALA A 231 -6.69 -12.99 7.30
C ALA A 231 -7.22 -12.56 5.92
N ALA A 232 -6.38 -11.95 5.07
CA ALA A 232 -6.76 -11.55 3.73
C ALA A 232 -6.99 -12.74 2.79
N GLU A 233 -6.19 -13.79 2.89
CA GLU A 233 -6.39 -15.04 2.12
C GLU A 233 -7.72 -15.71 2.50
N VAL A 234 -8.04 -15.78 3.79
CA VAL A 234 -9.33 -16.30 4.27
C VAL A 234 -10.47 -15.40 3.80
N LYS A 235 -10.34 -14.06 3.91
CA LYS A 235 -11.35 -13.12 3.40
C LYS A 235 -11.61 -13.32 1.91
N ALA A 236 -10.57 -13.47 1.11
CA ALA A 236 -10.70 -13.71 -0.32
C ALA A 236 -11.40 -15.04 -0.62
N ALA A 237 -11.11 -16.11 0.13
CA ALA A 237 -11.73 -17.41 -0.07
C ALA A 237 -13.25 -17.38 0.19
N VAL A 238 -13.70 -16.62 1.20
CA VAL A 238 -15.13 -16.52 1.55
C VAL A 238 -15.86 -15.40 0.81
N ALA A 239 -15.13 -14.47 0.16
CA ALA A 239 -15.71 -13.26 -0.40
C ALA A 239 -16.67 -13.51 -1.59
N ALA A 240 -16.59 -14.67 -2.24
CA ALA A 240 -17.49 -15.04 -3.33
C ALA A 240 -18.94 -15.24 -2.84
N SER A 241 -19.11 -15.87 -1.67
CA SER A 241 -20.39 -16.15 -1.06
C SER A 241 -20.74 -15.20 0.09
N ARG A 242 -19.73 -14.66 0.77
CA ARG A 242 -19.85 -13.79 1.96
C ARG A 242 -18.98 -12.54 1.82
N PRO A 243 -19.31 -11.63 0.90
CA PRO A 243 -18.51 -10.42 0.68
C PRO A 243 -18.49 -9.46 1.87
N ASP A 244 -19.46 -9.55 2.76
CA ASP A 244 -19.60 -8.78 4.01
C ASP A 244 -18.84 -9.38 5.20
N ALA A 245 -18.25 -10.59 5.07
CA ALA A 245 -17.48 -11.21 6.14
C ALA A 245 -16.34 -10.32 6.64
N GLU A 246 -16.27 -10.09 7.94
CA GLU A 246 -15.12 -9.48 8.59
C GLU A 246 -14.17 -10.59 9.04
N VAL A 247 -12.90 -10.51 8.63
CA VAL A 247 -11.90 -11.53 8.94
C VAL A 247 -10.72 -10.89 9.65
N SER A 248 -10.31 -11.49 10.75
CA SER A 248 -9.10 -11.12 11.49
C SER A 248 -8.30 -12.38 11.85
N CYS A 249 -7.00 -12.22 12.04
CA CYS A 249 -6.12 -13.29 12.48
C CYS A 249 -5.18 -12.78 13.56
N LYS A 250 -4.93 -13.62 14.54
CA LYS A 250 -3.90 -13.39 15.55
C LYS A 250 -3.23 -14.73 15.91
N ASP A 251 -1.92 -14.79 15.77
CA ASP A 251 -1.13 -15.98 16.08
C ASP A 251 -1.57 -17.26 15.31
N GLY A 252 -2.15 -17.06 14.10
CA GLY A 252 -2.72 -18.14 13.28
C GLY A 252 -4.14 -18.57 13.70
N VAL A 253 -4.74 -17.92 14.70
CA VAL A 253 -6.15 -18.11 15.06
C VAL A 253 -7.00 -17.13 14.24
N VAL A 254 -7.79 -17.66 13.33
CA VAL A 254 -8.64 -16.86 12.42
C VAL A 254 -10.02 -16.72 13.02
N LEU A 255 -10.54 -15.50 13.04
CA LEU A 255 -11.90 -15.17 13.41
C LEU A 255 -12.65 -14.60 12.19
N VAL A 256 -13.72 -15.27 11.79
CA VAL A 256 -14.64 -14.83 10.73
C VAL A 256 -15.95 -14.40 11.38
N LYS A 257 -16.28 -13.11 11.25
CA LYS A 257 -17.55 -12.54 11.72
C LYS A 257 -18.48 -12.31 10.53
N LEU A 258 -19.73 -12.73 10.67
CA LEU A 258 -20.74 -12.66 9.63
C LEU A 258 -22.08 -12.21 10.20
N ARG A 259 -22.82 -11.41 9.45
CA ARG A 259 -24.18 -11.04 9.79
C ARG A 259 -25.15 -12.07 9.21
N ALA A 260 -25.87 -12.78 10.07
CA ALA A 260 -26.88 -13.74 9.65
C ALA A 260 -27.87 -14.03 10.79
N HIS A 261 -28.91 -14.78 10.46
CA HIS A 261 -29.83 -15.31 11.49
C HIS A 261 -29.13 -16.46 12.24
N GLU A 262 -29.32 -16.56 13.55
CA GLU A 262 -28.69 -17.58 14.40
C GLU A 262 -28.94 -19.02 13.92
N SER A 263 -30.13 -19.30 13.38
CA SER A 263 -30.45 -20.63 12.83
C SER A 263 -29.56 -21.06 11.64
N MET A 264 -28.81 -20.15 11.05
CA MET A 264 -27.89 -20.43 9.93
C MET A 264 -26.45 -20.70 10.38
N GLU A 265 -26.16 -20.61 11.68
CA GLU A 265 -24.79 -20.68 12.21
C GLU A 265 -24.06 -21.96 11.80
N GLU A 266 -24.69 -23.12 11.95
CA GLU A 266 -24.09 -24.40 11.61
C GLU A 266 -23.78 -24.51 10.10
N ALA A 267 -24.76 -24.11 9.27
CA ALA A 267 -24.61 -24.13 7.81
C ALA A 267 -23.48 -23.17 7.33
N ILE A 268 -23.44 -21.95 7.86
CA ILE A 268 -22.41 -20.95 7.54
C ILE A 268 -21.04 -21.40 8.03
N SER A 269 -20.96 -21.94 9.24
CA SER A 269 -19.70 -22.45 9.79
C SER A 269 -19.14 -23.58 8.93
N LYS A 270 -19.98 -24.46 8.42
CA LYS A 270 -19.58 -25.52 7.49
C LYS A 270 -19.09 -24.95 6.16
N GLU A 271 -19.83 -24.01 5.58
CA GLU A 271 -19.48 -23.31 4.33
C GLU A 271 -18.11 -22.62 4.45
N VAL A 272 -17.88 -21.85 5.52
CA VAL A 272 -16.62 -21.16 5.77
C VAL A 272 -15.47 -22.15 5.93
N ARG A 273 -15.63 -23.21 6.71
CA ARG A 273 -14.61 -24.25 6.90
C ARG A 273 -14.20 -24.93 5.59
N GLU A 274 -15.17 -25.21 4.73
CA GLU A 274 -14.90 -25.81 3.42
C GLU A 274 -14.15 -24.82 2.50
N ALA A 275 -14.57 -23.56 2.48
CA ALA A 275 -13.93 -22.52 1.65
C ALA A 275 -12.46 -22.28 2.01
N VAL A 276 -12.09 -22.45 3.27
CA VAL A 276 -10.71 -22.18 3.74
C VAL A 276 -9.85 -23.44 3.91
N ARG A 277 -10.37 -24.61 3.58
CA ARG A 277 -9.74 -25.92 3.83
C ARG A 277 -8.32 -26.04 3.26
N SER A 278 -8.06 -25.40 2.12
CA SER A 278 -6.76 -25.44 1.43
C SER A 278 -5.79 -24.36 1.87
N ILE A 279 -6.19 -23.47 2.81
CA ILE A 279 -5.34 -22.37 3.25
C ILE A 279 -4.45 -22.86 4.38
N GLU A 280 -3.14 -22.80 4.13
CA GLU A 280 -2.13 -23.18 5.11
C GLU A 280 -1.94 -22.10 6.19
N GLY A 281 -1.50 -22.50 7.38
CA GLY A 281 -1.19 -21.58 8.48
C GLY A 281 -2.34 -21.31 9.44
N ILE A 282 -3.55 -21.77 9.16
CA ILE A 282 -4.69 -21.69 10.08
C ILE A 282 -4.50 -22.72 11.19
N LYS A 283 -4.26 -22.26 12.42
CA LYS A 283 -4.18 -23.12 13.61
C LYS A 283 -5.52 -23.40 14.23
N ASP A 284 -6.41 -22.41 14.22
CA ASP A 284 -7.79 -22.51 14.68
C ASP A 284 -8.69 -21.56 13.87
N LEU A 285 -9.94 -21.95 13.66
CA LEU A 285 -10.93 -21.16 12.92
C LEU A 285 -12.21 -20.99 13.74
N LYS A 286 -12.48 -19.77 14.11
CA LYS A 286 -13.71 -19.37 14.82
C LYS A 286 -14.63 -18.65 13.85
N VAL A 287 -15.89 -19.06 13.82
CA VAL A 287 -16.96 -18.39 13.06
C VAL A 287 -17.93 -17.81 14.07
N GLU A 288 -18.15 -16.52 14.01
CA GLU A 288 -19.05 -15.78 14.90
C GLU A 288 -20.18 -15.18 14.07
N ILE A 289 -21.42 -15.54 14.41
CA ILE A 289 -22.59 -14.96 13.78
C ILE A 289 -23.07 -13.77 14.62
N VAL A 290 -23.09 -12.60 14.00
CA VAL A 290 -23.68 -11.40 14.56
C VAL A 290 -25.15 -11.36 14.12
N PRO A 291 -26.13 -11.44 15.04
CA PRO A 291 -27.53 -11.44 14.68
C PRO A 291 -27.90 -10.19 13.86
N SER A 292 -28.47 -10.39 12.67
CA SER A 292 -29.09 -9.30 11.93
C SER A 292 -30.54 -9.14 12.42
N THR A 293 -30.87 -8.03 13.04
CA THR A 293 -32.24 -7.66 13.29
C THR A 293 -32.91 -7.32 11.96
N LEU A 294 -34.10 -7.87 11.72
CA LEU A 294 -34.93 -7.75 10.48
C LEU A 294 -35.32 -6.29 10.11
N PHE A 295 -34.83 -5.29 10.84
CA PHE A 295 -35.21 -3.89 10.68
C PHE A 295 -34.12 -2.98 10.09
N GLU A 296 -32.98 -3.53 9.64
CA GLU A 296 -31.91 -2.77 8.97
C GLU A 296 -31.78 -3.08 7.45
N MET A 297 -32.89 -3.40 6.81
CA MET A 297 -32.95 -3.54 5.35
C MET A 297 -33.50 -2.27 4.68
#